data_c9adba3d39f0f8467afad15a35702e83
#
_entry.id   c9adba3d39f0f8467afad15a35702e83
#
_cell.length_a   1.000
_cell.length_b   1.000
_cell.length_c   1.000
_cell.angle_alpha   90.00
_cell.angle_beta   90.00
_cell.angle_gamma   90.00
#
_symmetry.space_group_name_H-M   'P 1'
#
loop_
_entity.id
_entity.type
_entity.pdbx_description
1 polymer ?
#
loop_
_entity_poly.entity_id
_entity_poly.type
_entity_poly.pdbx_seq_one_letter_code
_entity_poly.pdbx_strand_id
1 'polypeptide(L)'
;IRHILDATPCFGNDIDEVDMCARKATQVYSHEVEKYKNPRGGQYQAGCYPVSANVLFGKDVQALPDGRYSNAPLADGVSPRQGHDVKGPTAAGNSVAKLDQLNISNGTLYNQKFLPSAVAGDQGLLNFAAVVRNYFDKKGMHVQFNVIDRETLLDAQAHPENYKDLVVRVAGYSAHWTVLAKEVQDDIIARTEQHF
;
A
#
# COMPACT_ATOMS: atom_id res chain seq x y z
N ILE A 1 16.66 -17.55 12.44
CA ILE A 1 15.55 -17.41 11.46
C ILE A 1 15.26 -15.94 11.23
N ARG A 2 14.96 -15.12 12.26
CA ARG A 2 14.59 -13.71 12.11
C ARG A 2 15.64 -12.90 11.34
N HIS A 3 16.92 -12.98 11.68
CA HIS A 3 18.00 -12.29 10.97
C HIS A 3 18.10 -12.67 9.49
N ILE A 4 17.71 -13.88 9.11
CA ILE A 4 17.65 -14.32 7.72
C ILE A 4 16.46 -13.64 7.02
N LEU A 5 15.31 -13.58 7.69
CA LEU A 5 14.10 -12.94 7.14
C LEU A 5 14.29 -11.42 6.98
N ASP A 6 14.91 -10.78 7.98
CA ASP A 6 15.20 -9.34 7.93
C ASP A 6 16.21 -8.96 6.82
N ALA A 7 17.06 -9.92 6.42
CA ALA A 7 18.02 -9.76 5.33
C ALA A 7 17.46 -10.17 3.95
N THR A 8 16.26 -10.77 3.91
CA THR A 8 15.64 -11.21 2.66
C THR A 8 15.11 -10.02 1.88
N PRO A 9 15.36 -9.95 0.57
CA PRO A 9 14.82 -8.86 -0.26
C PRO A 9 13.30 -8.79 -0.19
N CYS A 10 12.77 -7.57 -0.04
CA CYS A 10 11.33 -7.32 0.12
C CYS A 10 10.71 -6.74 -1.14
N PHE A 11 9.44 -7.06 -1.38
CA PHE A 11 8.62 -6.44 -2.41
C PHE A 11 8.53 -4.92 -2.21
N GLY A 12 8.52 -4.16 -3.31
CA GLY A 12 8.50 -2.70 -3.28
C GLY A 12 9.87 -2.05 -3.50
N ASN A 13 10.89 -2.82 -3.88
CA ASN A 13 12.26 -2.34 -4.06
C ASN A 13 12.82 -2.57 -5.48
N ASP A 14 11.95 -2.83 -6.46
CA ASP A 14 12.29 -3.07 -7.87
C ASP A 14 13.30 -4.20 -8.05
N ILE A 15 13.06 -5.32 -7.37
CA ILE A 15 13.88 -6.54 -7.43
C ILE A 15 13.08 -7.60 -8.18
N ASP A 16 13.48 -7.90 -9.42
CA ASP A 16 12.70 -8.77 -10.32
C ASP A 16 12.36 -10.13 -9.72
N GLU A 17 13.29 -10.80 -9.06
CA GLU A 17 13.04 -12.09 -8.44
C GLU A 17 11.89 -12.05 -7.44
N VAL A 18 11.87 -11.02 -6.59
CA VAL A 18 10.84 -10.82 -5.56
C VAL A 18 9.52 -10.42 -6.20
N ASP A 19 9.58 -9.46 -7.14
CA ASP A 19 8.40 -8.91 -7.81
C ASP A 19 7.68 -9.98 -8.65
N MET A 20 8.45 -10.88 -9.30
CA MET A 20 7.89 -12.00 -10.05
C MET A 20 7.27 -13.07 -9.15
N CYS A 21 7.78 -13.28 -7.93
CA CYS A 21 7.11 -14.12 -6.94
C CYS A 21 5.75 -13.53 -6.53
N ALA A 22 5.69 -12.23 -6.24
CA ALA A 22 4.46 -11.52 -5.92
C ALA A 22 3.46 -11.59 -7.09
N ARG A 23 3.94 -11.34 -8.33
CA ARG A 23 3.13 -11.48 -9.56
C ARG A 23 2.53 -12.88 -9.69
N LYS A 24 3.32 -13.93 -9.46
CA LYS A 24 2.83 -15.31 -9.54
C LYS A 24 1.73 -15.58 -8.51
N ALA A 25 1.88 -15.06 -7.30
CA ALA A 25 0.86 -15.20 -6.26
C ALA A 25 -0.46 -14.53 -6.65
N THR A 26 -0.40 -13.31 -7.18
CA THR A 26 -1.61 -12.58 -7.66
C THR A 26 -2.24 -13.28 -8.87
N GLN A 27 -1.46 -13.85 -9.78
CA GLN A 27 -1.97 -14.63 -10.91
C GLN A 27 -2.69 -15.90 -10.46
N VAL A 28 -2.13 -16.65 -9.50
CA VAL A 28 -2.81 -17.84 -8.95
C VAL A 28 -4.15 -17.45 -8.34
N TYR A 29 -4.18 -16.36 -7.56
CA TYR A 29 -5.42 -15.85 -6.96
C TYR A 29 -6.46 -15.44 -8.02
N SER A 30 -6.07 -14.61 -8.99
CA SER A 30 -7.00 -14.11 -10.01
C SER A 30 -7.56 -15.24 -10.88
N HIS A 31 -6.70 -16.14 -11.35
CA HIS A 31 -7.11 -17.29 -12.16
C HIS A 31 -8.01 -18.25 -11.38
N GLU A 32 -7.79 -18.40 -10.07
CA GLU A 32 -8.69 -19.26 -9.27
C GLU A 32 -10.06 -18.63 -9.12
N VAL A 33 -10.13 -17.34 -8.80
CA VAL A 33 -11.40 -16.59 -8.65
C VAL A 33 -12.24 -16.62 -9.92
N GLU A 34 -11.60 -16.48 -11.07
CA GLU A 34 -12.27 -16.45 -12.38
C GLU A 34 -12.90 -17.78 -12.82
N LYS A 35 -12.60 -18.90 -12.14
CA LYS A 35 -13.26 -20.19 -12.42
C LYS A 35 -14.71 -20.23 -11.96
N TYR A 36 -15.12 -19.34 -11.08
CA TYR A 36 -16.41 -19.39 -10.43
C TYR A 36 -17.39 -18.36 -10.99
N LYS A 37 -18.67 -18.70 -10.95
CA LYS A 37 -19.77 -17.81 -11.30
C LYS A 37 -20.71 -17.61 -10.14
N ASN A 38 -21.25 -16.41 -10.04
CA ASN A 38 -22.28 -16.10 -9.06
C ASN A 38 -23.64 -16.74 -9.44
N PRO A 39 -24.63 -16.77 -8.54
CA PRO A 39 -25.95 -17.36 -8.81
C PRO A 39 -26.70 -16.74 -10.02
N ARG A 40 -26.34 -15.54 -10.45
CA ARG A 40 -26.91 -14.85 -11.61
C ARG A 40 -26.14 -15.10 -12.92
N GLY A 41 -25.13 -15.97 -12.89
CA GLY A 41 -24.29 -16.30 -14.04
C GLY A 41 -23.13 -15.33 -14.33
N GLY A 42 -22.98 -14.25 -13.57
CA GLY A 42 -21.85 -13.34 -13.69
C GLY A 42 -20.56 -13.96 -13.16
N GLN A 43 -19.43 -13.62 -13.77
CA GLN A 43 -18.12 -14.10 -13.37
C GLN A 43 -17.64 -13.38 -12.10
N TYR A 44 -16.98 -14.09 -11.18
CA TYR A 44 -16.24 -13.45 -10.10
C TYR A 44 -14.98 -12.81 -10.66
N GLN A 45 -14.62 -11.68 -10.08
CA GLN A 45 -13.44 -10.90 -10.45
C GLN A 45 -12.54 -10.71 -9.23
N ALA A 46 -11.24 -10.91 -9.41
CA ALA A 46 -10.27 -10.69 -8.36
C ALA A 46 -10.13 -9.19 -8.05
N GLY A 47 -10.05 -8.84 -6.76
CA GLY A 47 -9.80 -7.49 -6.30
C GLY A 47 -8.75 -7.49 -5.18
N CYS A 48 -7.88 -6.48 -5.18
CA CYS A 48 -6.84 -6.29 -4.17
C CYS A 48 -6.95 -4.91 -3.54
N TYR A 49 -7.97 -4.72 -2.71
CA TYR A 49 -8.23 -3.48 -1.98
C TYR A 49 -8.87 -3.79 -0.62
N PRO A 50 -8.24 -3.39 0.49
CA PRO A 50 -8.68 -3.82 1.82
C PRO A 50 -9.71 -2.88 2.46
N VAL A 51 -9.86 -1.64 2.01
CA VAL A 51 -10.52 -0.54 2.74
C VAL A 51 -9.78 -0.27 4.06
N SER A 52 -10.09 -0.96 5.14
CA SER A 52 -9.33 -1.00 6.40
C SER A 52 -9.24 -2.42 6.98
N ALA A 53 -9.70 -3.42 6.21
CA ALA A 53 -9.73 -4.81 6.65
C ALA A 53 -8.34 -5.42 6.84
N ASN A 54 -7.28 -4.86 6.22
CA ASN A 54 -5.90 -5.25 6.47
C ASN A 54 -5.53 -5.15 7.96
N VAL A 55 -6.06 -4.16 8.68
CA VAL A 55 -5.86 -4.00 10.13
C VAL A 55 -6.61 -5.10 10.90
N LEU A 56 -7.88 -5.32 10.57
CA LEU A 56 -8.71 -6.33 11.23
C LEU A 56 -8.17 -7.74 10.99
N PHE A 57 -7.91 -8.11 9.74
CA PHE A 57 -7.37 -9.43 9.39
C PHE A 57 -5.98 -9.66 9.95
N GLY A 58 -5.19 -8.60 10.16
CA GLY A 58 -3.91 -8.70 10.85
C GLY A 58 -4.02 -9.25 12.27
N LYS A 59 -5.16 -9.05 12.94
CA LYS A 59 -5.43 -9.59 14.28
C LYS A 59 -5.70 -11.09 14.25
N ASP A 60 -6.30 -11.59 13.17
CA ASP A 60 -6.66 -13.00 13.03
C ASP A 60 -5.53 -13.85 12.45
N VAL A 61 -4.66 -13.22 11.63
CA VAL A 61 -3.53 -13.89 11.00
C VAL A 61 -2.33 -13.93 11.94
N GLN A 62 -1.83 -15.14 12.20
CA GLN A 62 -0.63 -15.36 13.00
C GLN A 62 0.61 -14.75 12.33
N ALA A 63 1.77 -14.74 13.02
CA ALA A 63 3.01 -14.26 12.47
C ALA A 63 3.33 -14.90 11.10
N LEU A 64 3.86 -14.12 10.17
CA LEU A 64 4.18 -14.57 8.82
C LEU A 64 5.69 -14.78 8.65
N PRO A 65 6.11 -15.62 7.69
CA PRO A 65 7.52 -15.87 7.42
C PRO A 65 8.31 -14.63 6.97
N ASP A 66 7.64 -13.56 6.52
CA ASP A 66 8.22 -12.27 6.15
C ASP A 66 8.67 -11.41 7.35
N GLY A 67 8.59 -11.95 8.57
CA GLY A 67 8.89 -11.23 9.81
C GLY A 67 7.75 -10.41 10.39
N ARG A 68 6.53 -10.44 9.79
CA ARG A 68 5.35 -9.78 10.37
C ARG A 68 4.96 -10.45 11.71
N TYR A 69 4.79 -9.65 12.73
CA TYR A 69 4.29 -10.15 14.03
C TYR A 69 2.81 -10.52 13.96
N SER A 70 2.42 -11.46 14.81
CA SER A 70 1.00 -11.68 15.11
C SER A 70 0.34 -10.37 15.56
N ASN A 71 -0.89 -10.13 15.16
CA ASN A 71 -1.68 -8.93 15.40
C ASN A 71 -1.19 -7.63 14.69
N ALA A 72 -0.06 -7.65 13.98
CA ALA A 72 0.31 -6.51 13.15
C ALA A 72 -0.59 -6.44 11.90
N PRO A 73 -0.91 -5.23 11.37
CA PRO A 73 -1.64 -5.11 10.11
C PRO A 73 -1.00 -5.90 8.97
N LEU A 74 -1.82 -6.43 8.07
CA LEU A 74 -1.37 -6.90 6.77
C LEU A 74 -1.03 -5.71 5.87
N ALA A 75 -0.33 -5.95 4.75
CA ALA A 75 -0.16 -4.92 3.74
C ALA A 75 -1.51 -4.44 3.19
N ASP A 76 -1.62 -3.18 2.86
CA ASP A 76 -2.84 -2.59 2.34
C ASP A 76 -2.90 -2.73 0.79
N GLY A 77 -3.85 -3.50 0.32
CA GLY A 77 -4.06 -3.73 -1.11
C GLY A 77 -2.86 -4.36 -1.81
N VAL A 78 -2.32 -3.67 -2.81
CA VAL A 78 -1.10 -4.09 -3.52
C VAL A 78 0.14 -3.30 -3.08
N SER A 79 0.02 -2.49 -2.04
CA SER A 79 1.14 -1.75 -1.47
C SER A 79 2.18 -2.70 -0.89
N PRO A 80 3.47 -2.35 -0.93
CA PRO A 80 4.47 -3.03 -0.13
C PRO A 80 4.11 -3.01 1.37
N ARG A 81 4.61 -3.97 2.12
CA ARG A 81 4.45 -3.96 3.57
C ARG A 81 5.05 -2.67 4.14
N GLN A 82 4.37 -2.10 5.12
CA GLN A 82 4.74 -0.84 5.77
C GLN A 82 6.21 -0.84 6.21
N GLY A 83 6.96 0.16 5.75
CA GLY A 83 8.38 0.34 6.08
C GLY A 83 9.36 -0.56 5.31
N HIS A 84 8.93 -1.34 4.33
CA HIS A 84 9.78 -2.27 3.57
C HIS A 84 10.18 -1.76 2.17
N ASP A 85 9.52 -0.78 1.63
CA ASP A 85 9.79 -0.13 0.33
C ASP A 85 10.80 1.03 0.49
N VAL A 86 12.05 0.66 0.71
CA VAL A 86 13.13 1.59 1.13
C VAL A 86 13.93 2.18 -0.03
N LYS A 87 13.67 1.78 -1.28
CA LYS A 87 14.40 2.29 -2.47
C LYS A 87 13.69 3.43 -3.19
N GLY A 88 12.76 4.08 -2.50
CA GLY A 88 12.05 5.26 -2.99
C GLY A 88 10.82 4.96 -3.85
N PRO A 89 10.04 6.02 -4.19
CA PRO A 89 8.70 5.89 -4.75
C PRO A 89 8.68 5.26 -6.15
N THR A 90 9.72 5.50 -6.94
CA THR A 90 9.84 4.92 -8.29
C THR A 90 10.03 3.40 -8.21
N ALA A 91 10.90 2.92 -7.32
CA ALA A 91 11.13 1.49 -7.13
C ALA A 91 9.88 0.79 -6.61
N ALA A 92 9.20 1.39 -5.63
CA ALA A 92 7.94 0.88 -5.10
C ALA A 92 6.87 0.80 -6.21
N GLY A 93 6.70 1.85 -7.00
CA GLY A 93 5.79 1.88 -8.15
C GLY A 93 6.14 0.84 -9.22
N ASN A 94 7.43 0.64 -9.52
CA ASN A 94 7.89 -0.38 -10.47
C ASN A 94 7.52 -1.79 -10.01
N SER A 95 7.76 -2.12 -8.74
CA SER A 95 7.37 -3.42 -8.18
C SER A 95 5.86 -3.64 -8.28
N VAL A 96 5.06 -2.66 -7.88
CA VAL A 96 3.60 -2.75 -7.94
C VAL A 96 3.09 -2.86 -9.38
N ALA A 97 3.69 -2.13 -10.33
CA ALA A 97 3.32 -2.20 -11.75
C ALA A 97 3.63 -3.57 -12.39
N LYS A 98 4.59 -4.34 -11.85
CA LYS A 98 4.91 -5.70 -12.31
C LYS A 98 3.87 -6.75 -11.89
N LEU A 99 3.00 -6.45 -10.93
CA LEU A 99 1.85 -7.31 -10.63
C LEU A 99 0.94 -7.38 -11.87
N ASP A 100 0.28 -8.50 -12.06
CA ASP A 100 -0.61 -8.70 -13.20
C ASP A 100 -1.96 -8.00 -12.98
N GLN A 101 -1.92 -6.66 -12.99
CA GLN A 101 -3.06 -5.83 -12.61
C GLN A 101 -4.25 -5.96 -13.58
N LEU A 102 -4.01 -6.34 -14.83
CA LEU A 102 -5.09 -6.59 -15.80
C LEU A 102 -5.95 -7.78 -15.41
N ASN A 103 -5.36 -8.80 -14.78
CA ASN A 103 -6.06 -9.97 -14.27
C ASN A 103 -6.67 -9.77 -12.89
N ILE A 104 -6.40 -8.62 -12.23
CA ILE A 104 -7.07 -8.20 -11.00
C ILE A 104 -8.20 -7.24 -11.41
N SER A 105 -9.14 -7.76 -12.18
CA SER A 105 -10.12 -6.99 -12.96
C SER A 105 -11.15 -6.23 -12.11
N ASN A 106 -11.33 -6.59 -10.82
CA ASN A 106 -12.16 -5.84 -9.88
C ASN A 106 -11.42 -4.65 -9.25
N GLY A 107 -10.13 -4.51 -9.49
CA GLY A 107 -9.33 -3.36 -9.12
C GLY A 107 -8.24 -3.63 -8.08
N THR A 108 -7.29 -2.72 -8.07
CA THR A 108 -6.17 -2.70 -7.11
C THR A 108 -6.18 -1.39 -6.35
N LEU A 109 -5.58 -1.40 -5.17
CA LEU A 109 -5.37 -0.21 -4.37
C LEU A 109 -3.90 -0.13 -3.97
N TYR A 110 -3.24 0.95 -4.36
CA TYR A 110 -1.86 1.24 -4.02
C TYR A 110 -1.76 2.58 -3.29
N ASN A 111 -1.19 2.58 -2.09
CA ASN A 111 -0.96 3.76 -1.28
C ASN A 111 0.51 4.16 -1.33
N GLN A 112 0.76 5.48 -1.45
CA GLN A 112 2.06 6.09 -1.16
C GLN A 112 1.88 7.26 -0.18
N LYS A 113 2.83 7.43 0.75
CA LYS A 113 2.90 8.58 1.64
C LYS A 113 4.17 9.36 1.32
N PHE A 114 4.03 10.63 0.95
CA PHE A 114 5.14 11.52 0.65
C PHE A 114 5.38 12.51 1.77
N LEU A 115 6.66 12.79 2.02
CA LEU A 115 7.02 13.96 2.83
C LEU A 115 6.57 15.23 2.10
N PRO A 116 5.97 16.21 2.78
CA PRO A 116 5.59 17.50 2.17
C PRO A 116 6.76 18.18 1.46
N SER A 117 7.97 18.09 2.01
CA SER A 117 9.19 18.64 1.42
C SER A 117 9.57 17.99 0.08
N ALA A 118 9.24 16.70 -0.12
CA ALA A 118 9.57 15.99 -1.35
C ALA A 118 8.78 16.50 -2.57
N VAL A 119 7.56 16.98 -2.35
CA VAL A 119 6.69 17.48 -3.41
C VAL A 119 6.64 19.02 -3.46
N ALA A 120 7.47 19.70 -2.68
CA ALA A 120 7.51 21.15 -2.62
C ALA A 120 8.22 21.75 -3.82
N GLY A 121 7.74 22.91 -4.27
CA GLY A 121 8.29 23.68 -5.39
C GLY A 121 8.17 22.97 -6.73
N ASP A 122 8.64 23.64 -7.79
CA ASP A 122 8.49 23.15 -9.17
C ASP A 122 9.21 21.81 -9.40
N GLN A 123 10.42 21.65 -8.84
CA GLN A 123 11.18 20.41 -8.99
C GLN A 123 10.51 19.23 -8.28
N GLY A 124 10.00 19.43 -7.07
CA GLY A 124 9.25 18.40 -6.34
C GLY A 124 8.01 17.97 -7.11
N LEU A 125 7.25 18.91 -7.67
CA LEU A 125 6.08 18.62 -8.50
C LEU A 125 6.45 17.89 -9.80
N LEU A 126 7.55 18.26 -10.46
CA LEU A 126 8.03 17.56 -11.65
C LEU A 126 8.43 16.12 -11.34
N ASN A 127 9.17 15.90 -10.26
CA ASN A 127 9.55 14.56 -9.80
C ASN A 127 8.31 13.70 -9.48
N PHE A 128 7.36 14.26 -8.76
CA PHE A 128 6.10 13.61 -8.45
C PHE A 128 5.32 13.22 -9.71
N ALA A 129 5.18 14.15 -10.66
CA ALA A 129 4.52 13.89 -11.94
C ALA A 129 5.23 12.79 -12.74
N ALA A 130 6.58 12.76 -12.70
CA ALA A 130 7.37 11.73 -13.37
C ALA A 130 7.13 10.33 -12.76
N VAL A 131 7.06 10.22 -11.42
CA VAL A 131 6.74 8.95 -10.74
C VAL A 131 5.35 8.46 -11.11
N VAL A 132 4.35 9.33 -11.06
CA VAL A 132 2.96 8.99 -11.43
C VAL A 132 2.89 8.52 -12.88
N ARG A 133 3.52 9.26 -13.79
CA ARG A 133 3.54 8.92 -15.22
C ARG A 133 4.25 7.59 -15.47
N ASN A 134 5.43 7.38 -14.89
CA ASN A 134 6.17 6.11 -14.99
C ASN A 134 5.32 4.92 -14.52
N TYR A 135 4.58 5.07 -13.42
CA TYR A 135 3.74 4.00 -12.89
C TYR A 135 2.62 3.61 -13.87
N PHE A 136 1.92 4.60 -14.43
CA PHE A 136 0.83 4.33 -15.39
C PHE A 136 1.34 3.87 -16.77
N ASP A 137 2.49 4.36 -17.23
CA ASP A 137 3.13 3.88 -18.47
C ASP A 137 3.49 2.40 -18.35
N LYS A 138 3.84 1.93 -17.15
CA LYS A 138 4.07 0.52 -16.82
C LYS A 138 2.80 -0.29 -16.52
N LYS A 139 1.63 0.26 -16.83
CA LYS A 139 0.32 -0.38 -16.67
C LYS A 139 -0.13 -0.55 -15.21
N GLY A 140 0.33 0.28 -14.31
CA GLY A 140 -0.29 0.43 -13.00
C GLY A 140 -1.76 0.84 -13.15
N MET A 141 -2.63 0.32 -12.30
CA MET A 141 -4.08 0.55 -12.42
C MET A 141 -4.55 1.72 -11.55
N HIS A 142 -4.05 1.82 -10.34
CA HIS A 142 -4.49 2.79 -9.35
C HIS A 142 -3.35 3.16 -8.41
N VAL A 143 -3.26 4.42 -8.05
CA VAL A 143 -2.41 4.92 -6.96
C VAL A 143 -3.10 6.07 -6.24
N GLN A 144 -2.95 6.14 -4.94
CA GLN A 144 -3.43 7.26 -4.12
C GLN A 144 -2.35 7.71 -3.14
N PHE A 145 -2.47 8.95 -2.68
CA PHE A 145 -1.40 9.62 -1.95
C PHE A 145 -1.88 10.22 -0.63
N ASN A 146 -1.00 10.18 0.38
CA ASN A 146 -0.97 11.12 1.50
C ASN A 146 0.28 11.97 1.37
N VAL A 147 0.15 13.28 1.53
CA VAL A 147 1.28 14.22 1.59
C VAL A 147 1.31 14.78 3.01
N ILE A 148 1.94 14.04 3.90
CA ILE A 148 1.98 14.36 5.33
C ILE A 148 3.15 13.60 5.96
N ASP A 149 3.82 14.22 6.92
CA ASP A 149 4.90 13.60 7.66
C ASP A 149 4.40 12.83 8.89
N ARG A 150 5.26 11.92 9.36
CA ARG A 150 4.99 11.08 10.52
C ARG A 150 4.82 11.89 11.80
N GLU A 151 5.60 12.96 11.95
CA GLU A 151 5.59 13.80 13.15
C GLU A 151 4.23 14.48 13.30
N THR A 152 3.72 15.06 12.24
CA THR A 152 2.37 15.65 12.19
C THR A 152 1.28 14.63 12.54
N LEU A 153 1.37 13.40 12.03
CA LEU A 153 0.40 12.34 12.34
C LEU A 153 0.47 11.90 13.82
N LEU A 154 1.67 11.80 14.38
CA LEU A 154 1.86 11.46 15.79
C LEU A 154 1.35 12.59 16.71
N ASP A 155 1.62 13.82 16.37
CA ASP A 155 1.10 14.98 17.12
C ASP A 155 -0.43 15.04 17.03
N ALA A 156 -0.99 14.81 15.84
CA ALA A 156 -2.45 14.74 15.65
C ALA A 156 -3.11 13.56 16.39
N GLN A 157 -2.38 12.48 16.64
CA GLN A 157 -2.86 11.38 17.47
C GLN A 157 -2.83 11.72 18.96
N ALA A 158 -1.81 12.46 19.39
CA ALA A 158 -1.63 12.90 20.78
C ALA A 158 -2.55 14.07 21.16
N HIS A 159 -2.80 14.98 20.21
CA HIS A 159 -3.54 16.25 20.40
C HIS A 159 -4.66 16.43 19.35
N PRO A 160 -5.66 15.50 19.29
CA PRO A 160 -6.68 15.50 18.25
C PRO A 160 -7.52 16.79 18.20
N GLU A 161 -7.63 17.51 19.28
CA GLU A 161 -8.33 18.79 19.37
C GLU A 161 -7.75 19.88 18.46
N ASN A 162 -6.46 19.80 18.13
CA ASN A 162 -5.75 20.74 17.27
C ASN A 162 -5.87 20.38 15.78
N TYR A 163 -6.34 19.17 15.45
CA TYR A 163 -6.31 18.58 14.09
C TYR A 163 -7.70 18.15 13.62
N LYS A 164 -8.77 18.85 14.02
CA LYS A 164 -10.14 18.47 13.69
C LYS A 164 -10.43 18.44 12.18
N ASP A 165 -9.73 19.27 11.41
CA ASP A 165 -9.90 19.37 9.97
C ASP A 165 -8.88 18.53 9.18
N LEU A 166 -7.98 17.82 9.87
CA LEU A 166 -7.01 16.95 9.19
C LEU A 166 -7.73 15.77 8.53
N VAL A 167 -7.63 15.71 7.21
CA VAL A 167 -8.18 14.63 6.40
C VAL A 167 -7.04 13.80 5.81
N VAL A 168 -7.14 12.48 5.93
CA VAL A 168 -6.18 11.54 5.37
C VAL A 168 -6.83 10.58 4.39
N ARG A 169 -6.06 10.10 3.42
CA ARG A 169 -6.45 9.02 2.53
C ARG A 169 -6.15 7.69 3.21
N VAL A 170 -7.17 6.90 3.47
CA VAL A 170 -7.03 5.59 4.15
C VAL A 170 -6.74 4.50 3.13
N ALA A 171 -7.76 3.96 2.47
CA ALA A 171 -7.62 2.99 1.40
C ALA A 171 -8.92 2.96 0.57
N GLY A 172 -8.93 3.72 -0.54
CA GLY A 172 -10.11 3.91 -1.39
C GLY A 172 -11.09 4.98 -0.90
N TYR A 173 -10.91 5.51 0.29
CA TYR A 173 -11.70 6.60 0.87
C TYR A 173 -10.84 7.55 1.71
N SER A 174 -11.36 8.74 1.99
CA SER A 174 -10.75 9.72 2.88
C SER A 174 -11.60 9.87 4.14
N ALA A 175 -10.97 10.15 5.25
CA ALA A 175 -11.65 10.39 6.53
C ALA A 175 -10.91 11.47 7.34
N HIS A 176 -11.62 12.14 8.23
CA HIS A 176 -10.99 12.95 9.24
C HIS A 176 -10.13 12.07 10.15
N TRP A 177 -8.92 12.53 10.43
CA TRP A 177 -7.97 11.80 11.26
C TRP A 177 -8.55 11.41 12.62
N THR A 178 -9.25 12.33 13.23
CA THR A 178 -9.79 12.20 14.59
C THR A 178 -10.91 11.18 14.75
N VAL A 179 -11.55 10.73 13.65
CA VAL A 179 -12.62 9.72 13.70
C VAL A 179 -12.12 8.31 13.42
N LEU A 180 -10.84 8.16 13.01
CA LEU A 180 -10.24 6.87 12.74
C LEU A 180 -9.92 6.13 14.05
N ALA A 181 -10.17 4.83 14.05
CA ALA A 181 -9.70 3.97 15.14
C ALA A 181 -8.17 4.01 15.23
N LYS A 182 -7.65 3.94 16.46
CA LYS A 182 -6.20 4.06 16.72
C LYS A 182 -5.36 3.11 15.88
N GLU A 183 -5.81 1.88 15.70
CA GLU A 183 -5.08 0.88 14.92
C GLU A 183 -4.98 1.24 13.42
N VAL A 184 -5.98 1.94 12.88
CA VAL A 184 -5.95 2.46 11.50
C VAL A 184 -5.02 3.66 11.40
N GLN A 185 -5.01 4.53 12.42
CA GLN A 185 -4.03 5.62 12.51
C GLN A 185 -2.61 5.08 12.57
N ASP A 186 -2.37 4.07 13.41
CA ASP A 186 -1.06 3.42 13.57
C ASP A 186 -0.58 2.78 12.23
N ASP A 187 -1.49 2.17 11.46
CA ASP A 187 -1.19 1.64 10.11
C ASP A 187 -0.74 2.76 9.16
N ILE A 188 -1.46 3.88 9.12
CA ILE A 188 -1.12 5.02 8.24
C ILE A 188 0.22 5.66 8.67
N ILE A 189 0.47 5.78 9.98
CA ILE A 189 1.74 6.27 10.51
C ILE A 189 2.90 5.37 10.09
N ALA A 190 2.69 4.04 10.09
CA ALA A 190 3.72 3.06 9.77
C ALA A 190 4.07 2.98 8.27
N ARG A 191 3.23 3.54 7.38
CA ARG A 191 3.52 3.56 5.93
C ARG A 191 4.81 4.32 5.65
N THR A 192 5.59 3.80 4.69
CA THR A 192 6.88 4.41 4.32
C THR A 192 6.71 5.85 3.86
N GLU A 193 7.57 6.74 4.36
CA GLU A 193 7.64 8.14 3.91
C GLU A 193 8.54 8.22 2.70
N GLN A 194 7.94 8.49 1.55
CA GLN A 194 8.65 8.58 0.28
C GLN A 194 9.26 9.97 0.10
N HIS A 195 10.45 9.99 -0.45
CA HIS A 195 11.18 11.19 -0.86
C HIS A 195 11.96 10.92 -2.15
N PHE A 196 12.41 11.97 -2.82
CA PHE A 196 13.19 11.89 -4.05
C PHE A 196 14.68 12.07 -3.79
#